data_716196fa7d7bac433e75bfcf51cc3629
#
_entry.id   716196fa7d7bac433e75bfcf51cc3629
#
_cell.length_a   1.000
_cell.length_b   1.000
_cell.length_c   1.000
_cell.angle_alpha   90.00
_cell.angle_beta   90.00
_cell.angle_gamma   90.00
#
_symmetry.space_group_name_H-M   'P 1'
#
loop_
_entity.id
_entity.type
_entity.pdbx_description
1 polymer ?
#
loop_
_entity_poly.entity_id
_entity_poly.type
_entity_poly.pdbx_seq_one_letter_code
_entity_poly.pdbx_strand_id
1 'polypeptide(L)'
;MDFVGCMYPPEFDAFSNLVKPAIETIQMAFLGTLFAALISFPLAILAAKNLTTSRLVRNTSKGLIALTRTVPDIVFALIFVSAVGLGTFPGTLALTCHSIGMLGKLYGEAIEEIDPQPFEAVEAVGASRIQSIRYAVIPQILPSFVANTFYRFDVNVRASVVLGLVGAGGIGFELIYAMKLFNYREVASVLIVIFIIIILSEKVSDVLRKRIIGEEVLK
;
A
#
# COMPACT_ATOMS: atom_id res chain seq x y z
N MET A 1 -9.52 -37.17 -8.05
CA MET A 1 -9.18 -36.92 -6.65
C MET A 1 -9.89 -35.67 -6.22
N ASP A 2 -10.76 -35.73 -5.24
CA ASP A 2 -11.49 -34.55 -4.74
C ASP A 2 -10.52 -33.73 -3.89
N PHE A 3 -9.81 -32.81 -4.53
CA PHE A 3 -8.86 -31.90 -3.89
C PHE A 3 -9.48 -31.18 -2.68
N VAL A 4 -10.74 -30.75 -2.82
CA VAL A 4 -11.51 -30.09 -1.75
C VAL A 4 -11.81 -31.05 -0.60
N GLY A 5 -12.05 -32.34 -0.89
CA GLY A 5 -12.27 -33.35 0.15
C GLY A 5 -11.04 -33.59 1.02
N CYS A 6 -9.84 -33.43 0.47
CA CYS A 6 -8.58 -33.59 1.21
C CYS A 6 -8.28 -32.39 2.14
N MET A 7 -8.98 -31.24 1.99
CA MET A 7 -8.84 -30.06 2.83
C MET A 7 -9.64 -30.13 4.13
N TYR A 8 -10.57 -31.09 4.26
CA TYR A 8 -11.42 -31.20 5.43
C TYR A 8 -11.07 -32.41 6.28
N PRO A 9 -11.04 -32.28 7.63
CA PRO A 9 -11.12 -31.06 8.42
C PRO A 9 -9.82 -30.26 8.39
N PRO A 10 -9.88 -28.92 8.53
CA PRO A 10 -8.68 -28.09 8.69
C PRO A 10 -7.84 -28.52 9.90
N GLU A 11 -6.54 -28.31 9.84
CA GLU A 11 -5.62 -28.63 10.93
C GLU A 11 -5.64 -27.52 11.98
N PHE A 12 -6.38 -27.75 13.08
CA PHE A 12 -6.57 -26.72 14.11
C PHE A 12 -5.29 -26.41 14.90
N ASP A 13 -4.40 -27.38 15.07
CA ASP A 13 -3.12 -27.17 15.77
C ASP A 13 -2.17 -26.26 15.00
N ALA A 14 -2.34 -26.14 13.68
CA ALA A 14 -1.56 -25.24 12.84
C ALA A 14 -1.85 -23.75 13.11
N PHE A 15 -3.04 -23.40 13.62
CA PHE A 15 -3.41 -21.98 13.81
C PHE A 15 -2.47 -21.24 14.75
N SER A 16 -1.93 -21.87 15.79
CA SER A 16 -0.98 -21.24 16.70
C SER A 16 0.33 -20.84 15.99
N ASN A 17 0.77 -21.65 15.04
CA ASN A 17 1.99 -21.41 14.27
C ASN A 17 1.78 -20.35 13.18
N LEU A 18 0.55 -20.12 12.73
CA LEU A 18 0.20 -19.16 11.69
C LEU A 18 0.06 -17.73 12.20
N VAL A 19 -0.02 -17.51 13.53
CA VAL A 19 -0.16 -16.16 14.10
C VAL A 19 1.03 -15.27 13.77
N LYS A 20 2.24 -15.78 13.89
CA LYS A 20 3.46 -15.00 13.59
C LYS A 20 3.53 -14.62 12.10
N PRO A 21 3.40 -15.54 11.12
CA PRO A 21 3.36 -15.19 9.70
C PRO A 21 2.21 -14.23 9.34
N ALA A 22 1.06 -14.34 10.02
CA ALA A 22 -0.06 -13.43 9.86
C ALA A 22 0.30 -11.98 10.26
N ILE A 23 0.94 -11.81 11.40
CA ILE A 23 1.43 -10.51 11.89
C ILE A 23 2.50 -9.96 10.94
N GLU A 24 3.44 -10.79 10.49
CA GLU A 24 4.47 -10.40 9.52
C GLU A 24 3.86 -9.86 8.21
N THR A 25 2.79 -10.49 7.72
CA THR A 25 2.07 -10.05 6.53
C THR A 25 1.48 -8.64 6.70
N ILE A 26 0.82 -8.40 7.85
CA ILE A 26 0.26 -7.08 8.18
C ILE A 26 1.38 -6.03 8.33
N GLN A 27 2.48 -6.39 9.01
CA GLN A 27 3.63 -5.50 9.18
C GLN A 27 4.27 -5.11 7.84
N MET A 28 4.45 -6.06 6.91
CA MET A 28 4.94 -5.77 5.56
C MET A 28 4.03 -4.78 4.83
N ALA A 29 2.73 -5.03 4.85
CA ALA A 29 1.75 -4.16 4.19
C ALA A 29 1.73 -2.76 4.81
N PHE A 30 1.77 -2.68 6.14
CA PHE A 30 1.78 -1.41 6.88
C PHE A 30 3.05 -0.60 6.61
N LEU A 31 4.21 -1.20 6.81
CA LEU A 31 5.51 -0.52 6.60
C LEU A 31 5.69 -0.14 5.12
N GLY A 32 5.34 -1.04 4.21
CA GLY A 32 5.39 -0.77 2.76
C GLY A 32 4.52 0.42 2.36
N THR A 33 3.31 0.51 2.91
CA THR A 33 2.40 1.63 2.68
C THR A 33 2.90 2.92 3.33
N LEU A 34 3.38 2.84 4.57
CA LEU A 34 3.88 4.00 5.31
C LEU A 34 5.07 4.66 4.60
N PHE A 35 6.09 3.87 4.26
CA PHE A 35 7.26 4.40 3.53
C PHE A 35 6.88 4.93 2.16
N ALA A 36 5.98 4.23 1.44
CA ALA A 36 5.50 4.71 0.17
C ALA A 36 4.75 6.04 0.30
N ALA A 37 3.88 6.20 1.28
CA ALA A 37 3.15 7.45 1.52
C ALA A 37 4.09 8.61 1.82
N LEU A 38 5.09 8.39 2.69
CA LEU A 38 6.09 9.40 3.04
C LEU A 38 6.94 9.86 1.84
N ILE A 39 7.32 8.93 0.96
CA ILE A 39 8.12 9.25 -0.23
C ILE A 39 7.24 9.83 -1.35
N SER A 40 6.01 9.32 -1.50
CA SER A 40 5.10 9.78 -2.55
C SER A 40 4.60 11.20 -2.33
N PHE A 41 4.48 11.64 -1.08
CA PHE A 41 3.99 12.98 -0.75
C PHE A 41 4.84 14.10 -1.39
N PRO A 42 6.15 14.21 -1.15
CA PRO A 42 6.98 15.20 -1.81
C PRO A 42 7.06 15.01 -3.33
N LEU A 43 7.09 13.76 -3.82
CA LEU A 43 7.10 13.48 -5.25
C LEU A 43 5.82 13.97 -5.94
N ALA A 44 4.66 13.81 -5.31
CA ALA A 44 3.38 14.28 -5.83
C ALA A 44 3.34 15.82 -5.94
N ILE A 45 3.83 16.54 -4.93
CA ILE A 45 3.94 18.01 -4.96
C ILE A 45 4.84 18.45 -6.13
N LEU A 46 5.98 17.78 -6.31
CA LEU A 46 6.91 18.09 -7.41
C LEU A 46 6.34 17.71 -8.79
N ALA A 47 5.46 16.70 -8.85
CA ALA A 47 4.83 16.25 -10.08
C ALA A 47 3.62 17.10 -10.48
N ALA A 48 2.95 17.77 -9.53
CA ALA A 48 1.73 18.54 -9.76
C ALA A 48 1.99 19.79 -10.61
N LYS A 49 1.16 19.97 -11.67
CA LYS A 49 1.34 21.07 -12.65
C LYS A 49 0.95 22.43 -12.09
N ASN A 50 0.05 22.48 -11.12
CA ASN A 50 -0.39 23.71 -10.46
C ASN A 50 0.61 24.22 -9.39
N LEU A 51 1.45 23.33 -8.85
CA LEU A 51 2.43 23.69 -7.82
C LEU A 51 3.86 23.81 -8.33
N THR A 52 4.26 23.09 -9.37
CA THR A 52 5.63 23.07 -9.85
C THR A 52 5.79 23.83 -11.16
N THR A 53 6.53 24.93 -11.12
CA THR A 53 6.84 25.81 -12.28
C THR A 53 7.88 25.20 -13.23
N SER A 54 8.87 24.48 -12.70
CA SER A 54 9.92 23.87 -13.52
C SER A 54 9.41 22.64 -14.28
N ARG A 55 9.38 22.74 -15.60
CA ARG A 55 8.99 21.61 -16.48
C ARG A 55 9.90 20.39 -16.30
N LEU A 56 11.19 20.60 -16.07
CA LEU A 56 12.15 19.52 -15.90
C LEU A 56 11.84 18.72 -14.62
N VAL A 57 11.72 19.40 -13.46
CA VAL A 57 11.40 18.78 -12.17
C VAL A 57 10.09 18.04 -12.25
N ARG A 58 9.06 18.65 -12.82
CA ARG A 58 7.75 18.04 -12.98
C ARG A 58 7.80 16.76 -13.82
N ASN A 59 8.46 16.81 -14.99
CA ASN A 59 8.52 15.68 -15.92
C ASN A 59 9.37 14.54 -15.35
N THR A 60 10.47 14.82 -14.67
CA THR A 60 11.30 13.80 -14.01
C THR A 60 10.53 13.14 -12.87
N SER A 61 9.81 13.90 -12.04
CA SER A 61 8.97 13.34 -10.96
C SER A 61 7.83 12.50 -11.53
N LYS A 62 7.13 12.96 -12.57
CA LYS A 62 6.09 12.16 -13.28
C LYS A 62 6.69 10.89 -13.90
N GLY A 63 7.87 10.98 -14.49
CA GLY A 63 8.59 9.84 -15.06
C GLY A 63 8.95 8.79 -14.01
N LEU A 64 9.45 9.22 -12.85
CA LEU A 64 9.78 8.33 -11.73
C LEU A 64 8.53 7.62 -11.19
N ILE A 65 7.44 8.37 -10.95
CA ILE A 65 6.15 7.83 -10.54
C ILE A 65 5.62 6.82 -11.57
N ALA A 66 5.70 7.13 -12.86
CA ALA A 66 5.26 6.24 -13.92
C ALA A 66 6.08 4.95 -13.97
N LEU A 67 7.40 5.05 -13.86
CA LEU A 67 8.32 3.92 -13.89
C LEU A 67 8.06 2.93 -12.75
N THR A 68 7.96 3.42 -11.50
CA THR A 68 7.70 2.57 -10.34
C THR A 68 6.32 1.90 -10.38
N ARG A 69 5.32 2.53 -11.01
CA ARG A 69 3.99 1.97 -11.19
C ARG A 69 3.91 0.94 -12.32
N THR A 70 4.73 1.08 -13.36
CA THR A 70 4.69 0.19 -14.52
C THR A 70 5.23 -1.21 -14.21
N VAL A 71 6.19 -1.29 -13.28
CA VAL A 71 6.77 -2.57 -12.86
C VAL A 71 5.82 -3.23 -11.84
N PRO A 72 5.34 -4.48 -12.09
CA PRO A 72 4.53 -5.22 -11.12
C PRO A 72 5.28 -5.43 -9.80
N ASP A 73 4.55 -5.43 -8.69
CA ASP A 73 5.08 -5.65 -7.34
C ASP A 73 5.84 -6.97 -7.18
N ILE A 74 5.36 -8.04 -7.84
CA ILE A 74 6.02 -9.35 -7.84
C ILE A 74 7.41 -9.30 -8.50
N VAL A 75 7.61 -8.46 -9.52
CA VAL A 75 8.92 -8.30 -10.16
C VAL A 75 9.89 -7.60 -9.21
N PHE A 76 9.45 -6.57 -8.50
CA PHE A 76 10.24 -5.94 -7.44
C PHE A 76 10.59 -6.96 -6.35
N ALA A 77 9.63 -7.80 -5.93
CA ALA A 77 9.88 -8.83 -4.91
C ALA A 77 10.95 -9.82 -5.37
N LEU A 78 10.88 -10.32 -6.60
CA LEU A 78 11.89 -11.23 -7.15
C LEU A 78 13.29 -10.60 -7.20
N ILE A 79 13.38 -9.33 -7.60
CA ILE A 79 14.66 -8.59 -7.60
C ILE A 79 15.22 -8.47 -6.16
N PHE A 80 14.40 -8.02 -5.21
CA PHE A 80 14.86 -7.81 -3.85
C PHE A 80 15.14 -9.13 -3.11
N VAL A 81 14.32 -10.17 -3.31
CA VAL A 81 14.57 -11.50 -2.75
C VAL A 81 15.88 -12.07 -3.30
N SER A 82 16.17 -11.90 -4.58
CA SER A 82 17.43 -12.35 -5.18
C SER A 82 18.64 -11.58 -4.67
N ALA A 83 18.47 -10.30 -4.33
CA ALA A 83 19.57 -9.43 -3.88
C ALA A 83 19.85 -9.52 -2.38
N VAL A 84 18.83 -9.67 -1.56
CA VAL A 84 18.90 -9.54 -0.09
C VAL A 84 18.63 -10.88 0.62
N GLY A 85 18.02 -11.84 -0.08
CA GLY A 85 17.60 -13.13 0.47
C GLY A 85 16.10 -13.17 0.79
N LEU A 86 15.65 -14.35 1.27
CA LEU A 86 14.26 -14.59 1.64
C LEU A 86 13.87 -13.82 2.91
N GLY A 87 12.60 -13.40 3.02
CA GLY A 87 12.06 -12.82 4.24
C GLY A 87 11.19 -11.59 4.02
N THR A 88 10.69 -11.00 5.11
CA THR A 88 9.72 -9.90 5.08
C THR A 88 10.32 -8.56 4.65
N PHE A 89 11.62 -8.38 4.80
CA PHE A 89 12.31 -7.14 4.41
C PHE A 89 12.27 -6.89 2.90
N PRO A 90 12.68 -7.84 2.00
CA PRO A 90 12.53 -7.64 0.56
C PRO A 90 11.08 -7.47 0.11
N GLY A 91 10.12 -8.13 0.77
CA GLY A 91 8.69 -7.93 0.51
C GLY A 91 8.23 -6.50 0.84
N THR A 92 8.67 -5.97 1.98
CA THR A 92 8.38 -4.58 2.37
C THR A 92 8.95 -3.59 1.35
N LEU A 93 10.18 -3.80 0.87
CA LEU A 93 10.80 -2.96 -0.17
C LEU A 93 10.02 -3.01 -1.49
N ALA A 94 9.58 -4.21 -1.90
CA ALA A 94 8.82 -4.40 -3.13
C ALA A 94 7.48 -3.64 -3.07
N LEU A 95 6.73 -3.81 -1.97
CA LEU A 95 5.49 -3.08 -1.73
C LEU A 95 5.72 -1.57 -1.69
N THR A 96 6.81 -1.11 -1.06
CA THR A 96 7.16 0.30 -1.01
C THR A 96 7.38 0.86 -2.41
N CYS A 97 8.26 0.23 -3.21
CA CYS A 97 8.60 0.71 -4.54
C CYS A 97 7.38 0.80 -5.47
N HIS A 98 6.56 -0.24 -5.52
CA HIS A 98 5.35 -0.22 -6.34
C HIS A 98 4.33 0.79 -5.81
N SER A 99 4.16 0.89 -4.50
CA SER A 99 3.21 1.81 -3.87
C SER A 99 3.59 3.28 -4.05
N ILE A 100 4.89 3.62 -4.14
CA ILE A 100 5.35 4.98 -4.46
C ILE A 100 4.74 5.44 -5.78
N GLY A 101 4.74 4.59 -6.82
CA GLY A 101 4.16 4.94 -8.11
C GLY A 101 2.65 5.13 -8.05
N MET A 102 1.95 4.26 -7.34
CA MET A 102 0.49 4.33 -7.23
C MET A 102 0.04 5.53 -6.39
N LEU A 103 0.59 5.69 -5.18
CA LEU A 103 0.25 6.82 -4.31
C LEU A 103 0.73 8.15 -4.89
N GLY A 104 1.92 8.19 -5.49
CA GLY A 104 2.45 9.40 -6.12
C GLY A 104 1.53 9.93 -7.22
N LYS A 105 0.93 9.03 -8.01
CA LYS A 105 -0.07 9.40 -9.00
C LYS A 105 -1.36 9.91 -8.35
N LEU A 106 -1.96 9.14 -7.44
CA LEU A 106 -3.23 9.49 -6.78
C LEU A 106 -3.12 10.81 -6.00
N TYR A 107 -2.02 11.02 -5.31
CA TYR A 107 -1.74 12.26 -4.60
C TYR A 107 -1.53 13.44 -5.56
N GLY A 108 -0.82 13.21 -6.68
CA GLY A 108 -0.63 14.24 -7.70
C GLY A 108 -1.94 14.67 -8.35
N GLU A 109 -2.83 13.74 -8.65
CA GLU A 109 -4.16 14.02 -9.17
C GLU A 109 -5.00 14.81 -8.16
N ALA A 110 -5.02 14.40 -6.88
CA ALA A 110 -5.72 15.12 -5.82
C ALA A 110 -5.19 16.56 -5.64
N ILE A 111 -3.88 16.78 -5.80
CA ILE A 111 -3.28 18.13 -5.76
C ILE A 111 -3.68 18.95 -7.00
N GLU A 112 -3.77 18.32 -8.18
CA GLU A 112 -4.15 19.04 -9.40
C GLU A 112 -5.64 19.43 -9.45
N GLU A 113 -6.49 18.78 -8.63
CA GLU A 113 -7.95 18.98 -8.55
C GLU A 113 -8.39 19.99 -7.47
N ILE A 114 -7.49 20.57 -6.69
CA ILE A 114 -7.85 21.55 -5.64
C ILE A 114 -8.50 22.80 -6.21
N ASP A 115 -9.35 23.45 -5.40
CA ASP A 115 -9.84 24.80 -5.68
C ASP A 115 -8.65 25.80 -5.63
N PRO A 116 -8.41 26.59 -6.69
CA PRO A 116 -7.33 27.56 -6.70
C PRO A 116 -7.59 28.79 -5.82
N GLN A 117 -8.85 29.12 -5.51
CA GLN A 117 -9.21 30.35 -4.79
C GLN A 117 -8.55 30.49 -3.42
N PRO A 118 -8.53 29.48 -2.53
CA PRO A 118 -7.83 29.57 -1.26
C PRO A 118 -6.31 29.74 -1.43
N PHE A 119 -5.73 29.13 -2.46
CA PHE A 119 -4.31 29.28 -2.76
C PHE A 119 -3.96 30.71 -3.19
N GLU A 120 -4.74 31.29 -4.12
CA GLU A 120 -4.57 32.67 -4.57
C GLU A 120 -4.80 33.69 -3.46
N ALA A 121 -5.79 33.45 -2.58
CA ALA A 121 -6.05 34.32 -1.42
C ALA A 121 -4.89 34.39 -0.46
N VAL A 122 -4.25 33.25 -0.18
CA VAL A 122 -3.07 33.18 0.72
C VAL A 122 -1.85 33.83 0.08
N GLU A 123 -1.67 33.70 -1.24
CA GLU A 123 -0.59 34.39 -1.97
C GLU A 123 -0.81 35.92 -2.00
N ALA A 124 -2.05 36.39 -2.15
CA ALA A 124 -2.39 37.81 -2.20
C ALA A 124 -2.03 38.58 -0.92
N VAL A 125 -2.01 37.92 0.25
CA VAL A 125 -1.55 38.51 1.51
C VAL A 125 -0.04 38.41 1.73
N GLY A 126 0.73 38.01 0.70
CA GLY A 126 2.20 37.98 0.72
C GLY A 126 2.80 36.73 1.35
N ALA A 127 2.04 35.64 1.46
CA ALA A 127 2.58 34.37 1.97
C ALA A 127 3.62 33.77 1.02
N SER A 128 4.61 33.12 1.60
CA SER A 128 5.59 32.34 0.81
C SER A 128 4.92 31.07 0.24
N ARG A 129 5.47 30.52 -0.84
CA ARG A 129 4.95 29.32 -1.50
C ARG A 129 4.78 28.13 -0.55
N ILE A 130 5.69 27.96 0.43
CA ILE A 130 5.60 26.89 1.44
C ILE A 130 4.40 27.15 2.37
N GLN A 131 4.15 28.40 2.72
CA GLN A 131 2.98 28.77 3.52
C GLN A 131 1.67 28.55 2.74
N SER A 132 1.63 28.92 1.46
CA SER A 132 0.46 28.66 0.59
C SER A 132 0.17 27.15 0.47
N ILE A 133 1.20 26.32 0.30
CA ILE A 133 1.03 24.86 0.30
C ILE A 133 0.48 24.39 1.66
N ARG A 134 1.05 24.87 2.78
CA ARG A 134 0.66 24.40 4.11
C ARG A 134 -0.76 24.80 4.50
N TYR A 135 -1.20 26.01 4.16
CA TYR A 135 -2.46 26.56 4.65
C TYR A 135 -3.61 26.46 3.64
N ALA A 136 -3.31 26.40 2.34
CA ALA A 136 -4.34 26.32 1.31
C ALA A 136 -4.41 24.93 0.63
N VAL A 137 -3.27 24.28 0.35
CA VAL A 137 -3.27 23.00 -0.38
C VAL A 137 -3.48 21.83 0.56
N ILE A 138 -2.64 21.68 1.60
CA ILE A 138 -2.68 20.51 2.50
C ILE A 138 -4.07 20.27 3.10
N PRO A 139 -4.80 21.27 3.62
CA PRO A 139 -6.13 21.03 4.18
C PRO A 139 -7.14 20.46 3.17
N GLN A 140 -7.05 20.88 1.90
CA GLN A 140 -7.94 20.41 0.85
C GLN A 140 -7.67 18.95 0.45
N ILE A 141 -6.38 18.56 0.38
CA ILE A 141 -5.98 17.24 -0.10
C ILE A 141 -5.92 16.18 1.01
N LEU A 142 -5.89 16.58 2.28
CA LEU A 142 -5.71 15.66 3.41
C LEU A 142 -6.74 14.52 3.45
N PRO A 143 -8.05 14.77 3.25
CA PRO A 143 -9.05 13.69 3.19
C PRO A 143 -8.75 12.69 2.08
N SER A 144 -8.42 13.15 0.88
CA SER A 144 -8.08 12.31 -0.27
C SER A 144 -6.80 11.52 -0.03
N PHE A 145 -5.78 12.13 0.61
CA PHE A 145 -4.54 11.46 0.97
C PHE A 145 -4.78 10.31 1.94
N VAL A 146 -5.54 10.56 2.99
CA VAL A 146 -5.89 9.54 3.99
C VAL A 146 -6.66 8.40 3.32
N ALA A 147 -7.68 8.72 2.51
CA ALA A 147 -8.47 7.72 1.80
C ALA A 147 -7.60 6.83 0.89
N ASN A 148 -6.74 7.44 0.08
CA ASN A 148 -5.86 6.73 -0.85
C ASN A 148 -4.79 5.90 -0.12
N THR A 149 -4.29 6.38 1.04
CA THR A 149 -3.32 5.64 1.85
C THR A 149 -3.95 4.37 2.44
N PHE A 150 -5.15 4.45 3.02
CA PHE A 150 -5.86 3.28 3.54
C PHE A 150 -6.26 2.32 2.44
N TYR A 151 -6.75 2.82 1.31
CA TYR A 151 -7.00 1.99 0.14
C TYR A 151 -5.74 1.22 -0.30
N ARG A 152 -4.59 1.91 -0.35
CA ARG A 152 -3.32 1.27 -0.71
C ARG A 152 -2.86 0.25 0.32
N PHE A 153 -3.10 0.49 1.61
CA PHE A 153 -2.84 -0.48 2.66
C PHE A 153 -3.62 -1.78 2.44
N ASP A 154 -4.91 -1.70 2.15
CA ASP A 154 -5.74 -2.89 1.87
C ASP A 154 -5.26 -3.66 0.65
N VAL A 155 -4.86 -2.96 -0.40
CA VAL A 155 -4.23 -3.58 -1.58
C VAL A 155 -2.92 -4.25 -1.21
N ASN A 156 -2.09 -3.61 -0.39
CA ASN A 156 -0.80 -4.15 0.04
C ASN A 156 -0.93 -5.37 0.95
N VAL A 157 -1.98 -5.48 1.78
CA VAL A 157 -2.25 -6.70 2.55
C VAL A 157 -2.49 -7.90 1.63
N ARG A 158 -3.27 -7.73 0.57
CA ARG A 158 -3.50 -8.80 -0.43
C ARG A 158 -2.23 -9.09 -1.24
N ALA A 159 -1.51 -8.07 -1.65
CA ALA A 159 -0.25 -8.21 -2.38
C ALA A 159 0.82 -8.92 -1.54
N SER A 160 0.92 -8.65 -0.23
CA SER A 160 1.90 -9.30 0.65
C SER A 160 1.72 -10.83 0.72
N VAL A 161 0.47 -11.32 0.64
CA VAL A 161 0.20 -12.77 0.53
C VAL A 161 0.78 -13.33 -0.77
N VAL A 162 0.57 -12.64 -1.90
CA VAL A 162 1.12 -13.07 -3.21
C VAL A 162 2.64 -13.02 -3.21
N LEU A 163 3.25 -11.97 -2.64
CA LEU A 163 4.70 -11.83 -2.56
C LEU A 163 5.34 -12.92 -1.67
N GLY A 164 4.60 -13.43 -0.67
CA GLY A 164 5.04 -14.58 0.11
C GLY A 164 5.30 -15.83 -0.73
N LEU A 165 4.56 -16.04 -1.83
CA LEU A 165 4.75 -17.17 -2.75
C LEU A 165 6.12 -17.14 -3.45
N VAL A 166 6.74 -15.98 -3.58
CA VAL A 166 8.06 -15.80 -4.19
C VAL A 166 9.17 -15.60 -3.14
N GLY A 167 8.88 -15.92 -1.87
CA GLY A 167 9.87 -15.92 -0.79
C GLY A 167 9.98 -14.63 0.02
N ALA A 168 9.01 -13.71 -0.14
CA ALA A 168 8.95 -12.48 0.66
C ALA A 168 8.42 -12.68 2.10
N GLY A 169 8.30 -13.93 2.58
CA GLY A 169 7.87 -14.22 3.95
C GLY A 169 6.37 -14.08 4.18
N GLY A 170 5.97 -14.03 5.45
CA GLY A 170 4.57 -13.90 5.86
C GLY A 170 3.71 -15.13 5.57
N ILE A 171 2.39 -14.97 5.67
CA ILE A 171 1.43 -16.06 5.53
C ILE A 171 1.44 -16.71 4.13
N GLY A 172 1.81 -15.97 3.08
CA GLY A 172 1.93 -16.50 1.73
C GLY A 172 3.06 -17.51 1.59
N PHE A 173 4.13 -17.39 2.36
CA PHE A 173 5.22 -18.36 2.41
C PHE A 173 4.74 -19.68 3.01
N GLU A 174 3.96 -19.64 4.09
CA GLU A 174 3.35 -20.83 4.70
C GLU A 174 2.40 -21.54 3.72
N LEU A 175 1.64 -20.77 2.93
CA LEU A 175 0.75 -21.32 1.91
C LEU A 175 1.53 -22.16 0.89
N ILE A 176 2.60 -21.61 0.29
CA ILE A 176 3.39 -22.36 -0.71
C ILE A 176 4.13 -23.54 -0.08
N TYR A 177 4.56 -23.41 1.19
CA TYR A 177 5.23 -24.46 1.91
C TYR A 177 4.30 -25.66 2.16
N ALA A 178 3.10 -25.42 2.70
CA ALA A 178 2.09 -26.46 2.89
C ALA A 178 1.67 -27.12 1.56
N MET A 179 1.53 -26.32 0.48
CA MET A 179 1.24 -26.84 -0.86
C MET A 179 2.34 -27.77 -1.40
N LYS A 180 3.61 -27.40 -1.22
CA LYS A 180 4.75 -28.24 -1.66
C LYS A 180 4.87 -29.54 -0.89
N LEU A 181 4.42 -29.56 0.36
CA LEU A 181 4.37 -30.77 1.21
C LEU A 181 3.11 -31.62 0.95
N PHE A 182 2.20 -31.19 0.06
CA PHE A 182 0.89 -31.82 -0.18
C PHE A 182 0.03 -31.96 1.07
N ASN A 183 0.28 -31.09 2.10
CA ASN A 183 -0.52 -31.03 3.31
C ASN A 183 -1.75 -30.14 3.11
N TYR A 184 -2.76 -30.67 2.42
CA TYR A 184 -3.96 -29.92 2.05
C TYR A 184 -4.81 -29.46 3.25
N ARG A 185 -4.72 -30.14 4.40
CA ARG A 185 -5.41 -29.74 5.63
C ARG A 185 -4.81 -28.46 6.22
N GLU A 186 -3.48 -28.35 6.20
CA GLU A 186 -2.77 -27.14 6.59
C GLU A 186 -3.04 -25.99 5.59
N VAL A 187 -3.07 -26.28 4.28
CA VAL A 187 -3.46 -25.31 3.23
C VAL A 187 -4.82 -24.71 3.55
N ALA A 188 -5.81 -25.53 3.97
CA ALA A 188 -7.12 -25.03 4.36
C ALA A 188 -7.05 -24.08 5.56
N SER A 189 -6.25 -24.41 6.58
CA SER A 189 -6.04 -23.56 7.76
C SER A 189 -5.38 -22.22 7.39
N VAL A 190 -4.35 -22.23 6.53
CA VAL A 190 -3.68 -21.03 6.02
C VAL A 190 -4.65 -20.14 5.24
N LEU A 191 -5.49 -20.72 4.36
CA LEU A 191 -6.50 -19.97 3.61
C LEU A 191 -7.50 -19.29 4.53
N ILE A 192 -7.97 -19.97 5.58
CA ILE A 192 -8.87 -19.37 6.57
C ILE A 192 -8.22 -18.16 7.23
N VAL A 193 -6.95 -18.27 7.65
CA VAL A 193 -6.22 -17.17 8.26
C VAL A 193 -6.04 -16.00 7.27
N ILE A 194 -5.73 -16.27 6.00
CA ILE A 194 -5.64 -15.25 4.95
C ILE A 194 -6.97 -14.48 4.81
N PHE A 195 -8.10 -15.19 4.74
CA PHE A 195 -9.41 -14.55 4.67
C PHE A 195 -9.70 -13.68 5.89
N ILE A 196 -9.38 -14.18 7.10
CA ILE A 196 -9.55 -13.41 8.34
C ILE A 196 -8.73 -12.12 8.30
N ILE A 197 -7.45 -12.19 7.91
CA ILE A 197 -6.56 -11.03 7.83
C ILE A 197 -7.11 -9.98 6.85
N ILE A 198 -7.53 -10.41 5.65
CA ILE A 198 -8.05 -9.51 4.61
C ILE A 198 -9.33 -8.82 5.10
N ILE A 199 -10.30 -9.57 5.63
CA ILE A 199 -11.55 -9.01 6.13
C ILE A 199 -11.31 -8.06 7.31
N LEU A 200 -10.40 -8.43 8.21
CA LEU A 200 -10.07 -7.61 9.37
C LEU A 200 -9.38 -6.30 8.96
N SER A 201 -8.40 -6.36 8.05
CA SER A 201 -7.70 -5.18 7.55
C SER A 201 -8.67 -4.22 6.83
N GLU A 202 -9.57 -4.74 5.99
CA GLU A 202 -10.57 -3.95 5.29
C GLU A 202 -11.51 -3.24 6.27
N LYS A 203 -12.06 -3.95 7.27
CA LYS A 203 -12.91 -3.34 8.28
C LYS A 203 -12.19 -2.27 9.11
N VAL A 204 -10.96 -2.54 9.53
CA VAL A 204 -10.15 -1.57 10.28
C VAL A 204 -9.88 -0.32 9.43
N SER A 205 -9.48 -0.49 8.18
CA SER A 205 -9.26 0.62 7.24
C SER A 205 -10.52 1.45 7.04
N ASP A 206 -11.68 0.80 6.84
CA ASP A 206 -12.95 1.48 6.67
C ASP A 206 -13.36 2.30 7.89
N VAL A 207 -13.23 1.73 9.09
CA VAL A 207 -13.53 2.44 10.33
C VAL A 207 -12.62 3.65 10.53
N LEU A 208 -11.31 3.47 10.32
CA LEU A 208 -10.34 4.55 10.45
C LEU A 208 -10.57 5.65 9.40
N ARG A 209 -10.83 5.28 8.14
CA ARG A 209 -11.13 6.21 7.07
C ARG A 209 -12.37 7.05 7.40
N LYS A 210 -13.48 6.43 7.80
CA LYS A 210 -14.70 7.13 8.21
C LYS A 210 -14.48 8.07 9.39
N ARG A 211 -13.69 7.66 10.37
CA ARG A 211 -13.42 8.48 11.55
C ARG A 211 -12.54 9.70 11.27
N ILE A 212 -11.59 9.58 10.32
CA ILE A 212 -10.64 10.65 10.00
C ILE A 212 -11.23 11.65 9.00
N ILE A 213 -11.96 11.15 8.00
CA ILE A 213 -12.48 11.98 6.89
C ILE A 213 -13.85 12.58 7.23
N GLY A 214 -14.61 11.97 8.14
CA GLY A 214 -16.01 12.28 8.41
C GLY A 214 -16.96 11.62 7.40
N GLU A 215 -18.19 11.35 7.83
CA GLU A 215 -19.19 10.66 6.98
C GLU A 215 -19.69 11.52 5.80
N GLU A 216 -19.51 12.84 5.86
CA GLU A 216 -20.02 13.78 4.84
C GLU A 216 -19.18 13.82 3.56
N VAL A 217 -17.92 13.44 3.59
CA VAL A 217 -17.01 13.50 2.42
C VAL A 217 -17.03 12.19 1.61
N LEU A 218 -17.66 11.14 2.11
CA LEU A 218 -17.72 9.81 1.47
C LEU A 218 -19.03 9.54 0.72
N LYS A 219 -19.93 10.53 0.63
CA LYS A 219 -21.14 10.54 -0.19
C LYS A 219 -20.90 11.30 -1.48
#